data_e169cc0fe308da6d7e1077cd435483af
#
_entry.id   e169cc0fe308da6d7e1077cd435483af
#
_cell.length_a   1.000
_cell.length_b   1.000
_cell.length_c   1.000
_cell.angle_alpha   90.00
_cell.angle_beta   90.00
_cell.angle_gamma   90.00
#
_symmetry.space_group_name_H-M   'P 1'
#
loop_
_entity.id
_entity.type
_entity.pdbx_description
1 polymer ?
#
loop_
_entity_poly.entity_id
_entity_poly.type
_entity_poly.pdbx_seq_one_letter_code
_entity_poly.pdbx_strand_id
1 'polypeptide(L)'
;MAWIRFLRAHAAVTRQLSARLEAEHGLTLSDYDVLVQLYHAPDRILRRVDIARAVLLTASGITRLLDGLERGGWVEKRACKSDARVSYAALTTEGLKRFEAARRSHLADIEELFGSRFDADERAQLAELLGRLPLAETSEACSE
;
A
#
# COMPACT_ATOMS: atom_id res chain seq x y z
N MET A 1 4.35 20.31 -21.21
CA MET A 1 3.40 19.20 -21.56
C MET A 1 3.65 17.92 -20.76
N ALA A 2 4.88 17.63 -20.27
CA ALA A 2 5.18 16.45 -19.46
C ALA A 2 4.35 16.37 -18.16
N TRP A 3 4.22 17.49 -17.44
CA TRP A 3 3.43 17.58 -16.22
C TRP A 3 1.97 17.11 -16.38
N ILE A 4 1.28 17.60 -17.42
CA ILE A 4 -0.12 17.22 -17.67
C ILE A 4 -0.24 15.74 -18.04
N ARG A 5 0.70 15.20 -18.81
CA ARG A 5 0.73 13.77 -19.14
C ARG A 5 0.96 12.90 -17.90
N PHE A 6 1.90 13.30 -17.05
CA PHE A 6 2.16 12.62 -15.78
C PHE A 6 0.91 12.57 -14.89
N LEU A 7 0.25 13.73 -14.66
CA LEU A 7 -0.97 13.80 -13.86
C LEU A 7 -2.09 12.93 -14.41
N ARG A 8 -2.32 13.00 -15.74
CA ARG A 8 -3.38 12.22 -16.39
C ARG A 8 -3.10 10.72 -16.36
N ALA A 9 -1.86 10.33 -16.62
CA ALA A 9 -1.45 8.93 -16.59
C ALA A 9 -1.57 8.38 -15.15
N HIS A 10 -1.04 9.08 -14.15
CA HIS A 10 -1.18 8.72 -12.74
C HIS A 10 -2.67 8.55 -12.36
N ALA A 11 -3.51 9.54 -12.65
CA ALA A 11 -4.94 9.48 -12.31
C ALA A 11 -5.67 8.34 -13.03
N ALA A 12 -5.31 8.04 -14.28
CA ALA A 12 -5.96 6.97 -15.05
C ALA A 12 -5.55 5.59 -14.52
N VAL A 13 -4.26 5.36 -14.29
CA VAL A 13 -3.74 4.08 -13.80
C VAL A 13 -4.22 3.80 -12.38
N THR A 14 -4.06 4.75 -11.46
CA THR A 14 -4.49 4.57 -10.06
C THR A 14 -5.98 4.34 -9.91
N ARG A 15 -6.81 4.99 -10.72
CA ARG A 15 -8.27 4.74 -10.74
C ARG A 15 -8.60 3.32 -11.18
N GLN A 16 -7.94 2.80 -12.23
CA GLN A 16 -8.17 1.44 -12.70
C GLN A 16 -7.68 0.39 -11.69
N LEU A 17 -6.49 0.59 -11.12
CA LEU A 17 -5.95 -0.28 -10.07
C LEU A 17 -6.87 -0.32 -8.84
N SER A 18 -7.34 0.85 -8.40
CA SER A 18 -8.29 0.95 -7.27
C SER A 18 -9.59 0.21 -7.57
N ALA A 19 -10.17 0.41 -8.75
CA ALA A 19 -11.42 -0.26 -9.13
C ALA A 19 -11.28 -1.79 -9.16
N ARG A 20 -10.17 -2.30 -9.68
CA ARG A 20 -9.90 -3.76 -9.71
C ARG A 20 -9.69 -4.34 -8.31
N LEU A 21 -8.87 -3.70 -7.48
CA LEU A 21 -8.67 -4.11 -6.09
C LEU A 21 -9.98 -4.16 -5.30
N GLU A 22 -10.82 -3.15 -5.47
CA GLU A 22 -12.10 -3.07 -4.78
C GLU A 22 -13.06 -4.16 -5.28
N ALA A 23 -13.14 -4.37 -6.59
CA ALA A 23 -14.03 -5.38 -7.18
C ALA A 23 -13.62 -6.82 -6.81
N GLU A 24 -12.31 -7.13 -6.78
CA GLU A 24 -11.81 -8.48 -6.58
C GLU A 24 -11.59 -8.83 -5.10
N HIS A 25 -11.16 -7.85 -4.31
CA HIS A 25 -10.70 -8.08 -2.93
C HIS A 25 -11.40 -7.20 -1.88
N GLY A 26 -12.22 -6.24 -2.29
CA GLY A 26 -12.87 -5.30 -1.37
C GLY A 26 -11.90 -4.36 -0.67
N LEU A 27 -10.75 -4.08 -1.28
CA LEU A 27 -9.69 -3.21 -0.76
C LEU A 27 -9.60 -1.91 -1.56
N THR A 28 -9.46 -0.79 -0.87
CA THR A 28 -8.97 0.46 -1.48
C THR A 28 -7.45 0.40 -1.65
N LEU A 29 -6.87 1.29 -2.47
CA LEU A 29 -5.40 1.41 -2.56
C LEU A 29 -4.78 1.76 -1.20
N SER A 30 -5.43 2.61 -0.40
CA SER A 30 -4.95 2.95 0.95
C SER A 30 -4.96 1.75 1.91
N ASP A 31 -5.99 0.89 1.82
CA ASP A 31 -6.02 -0.37 2.57
C ASP A 31 -4.86 -1.27 2.16
N TYR A 32 -4.64 -1.39 0.85
CA TYR A 32 -3.54 -2.19 0.30
C TYR A 32 -2.18 -1.68 0.78
N ASP A 33 -1.94 -0.37 0.74
CA ASP A 33 -0.68 0.23 1.21
C ASP A 33 -0.40 -0.07 2.69
N VAL A 34 -1.44 0.01 3.54
CA VAL A 34 -1.30 -0.37 4.96
C VAL A 34 -0.95 -1.85 5.12
N LEU A 35 -1.61 -2.71 4.36
CA LEU A 35 -1.33 -4.16 4.39
C LEU A 35 0.08 -4.49 3.88
N VAL A 36 0.60 -3.76 2.89
CA VAL A 36 1.99 -3.86 2.43
C VAL A 36 2.97 -3.54 3.57
N GLN A 37 2.74 -2.45 4.31
CA GLN A 37 3.60 -2.08 5.44
C GLN A 37 3.62 -3.17 6.51
N LEU A 38 2.46 -3.72 6.85
CA LEU A 38 2.36 -4.83 7.81
C LEU A 38 3.01 -6.11 7.29
N TYR A 39 2.85 -6.41 6.00
CA TYR A 39 3.42 -7.61 5.38
C TYR A 39 4.95 -7.65 5.46
N HIS A 40 5.61 -6.50 5.28
CA HIS A 40 7.06 -6.37 5.35
C HIS A 40 7.60 -6.11 6.77
N ALA A 41 6.74 -5.79 7.72
CA ALA A 41 7.15 -5.53 9.09
C ALA A 41 7.62 -6.82 9.80
N PRO A 42 8.58 -6.71 10.74
CA PRO A 42 8.94 -7.81 11.62
C PRO A 42 7.69 -8.36 12.34
N ASP A 43 7.53 -9.68 12.34
CA ASP A 43 6.37 -10.38 12.91
C ASP A 43 5.00 -9.89 12.37
N ARG A 44 5.00 -9.09 11.29
CA ARG A 44 3.82 -8.48 10.67
C ARG A 44 3.01 -7.61 11.62
N ILE A 45 3.71 -6.90 12.49
CA ILE A 45 3.14 -6.02 13.52
C ILE A 45 3.79 -4.65 13.43
N LEU A 46 2.97 -3.59 13.44
CA LEU A 46 3.43 -2.21 13.49
C LEU A 46 2.59 -1.39 14.47
N ARG A 47 3.22 -0.37 15.06
CA ARG A 47 2.48 0.64 15.81
C ARG A 47 1.62 1.47 14.84
N ARG A 48 0.44 1.85 15.29
CA ARG A 48 -0.49 2.66 14.46
C ARG A 48 0.14 3.97 13.98
N VAL A 49 0.94 4.61 14.83
CA VAL A 49 1.64 5.86 14.49
C VAL A 49 2.68 5.67 13.38
N ASP A 50 3.35 4.51 13.36
CA ASP A 50 4.35 4.21 12.34
C ASP A 50 3.67 3.90 11.00
N ILE A 51 2.55 3.18 11.01
CA ILE A 51 1.73 2.97 9.81
C ILE A 51 1.25 4.32 9.25
N ALA A 52 0.72 5.21 10.10
CA ALA A 52 0.24 6.51 9.66
C ALA A 52 1.34 7.35 8.98
N ARG A 53 2.56 7.28 9.49
CA ARG A 53 3.71 7.96 8.88
C ARG A 53 4.10 7.33 7.55
N ALA A 54 4.14 6.01 7.48
CA ALA A 54 4.55 5.29 6.27
C ALA A 54 3.60 5.50 5.09
N VAL A 55 2.29 5.60 5.34
CA VAL A 55 1.26 5.78 4.28
C VAL A 55 0.79 7.22 4.13
N LEU A 56 1.41 8.18 4.81
CA LEU A 56 1.08 9.61 4.75
C LEU A 56 -0.37 9.95 5.08
N LEU A 57 -0.98 9.19 5.98
CA LEU A 57 -2.34 9.43 6.47
C LEU A 57 -2.34 10.22 7.77
N THR A 58 -3.44 10.94 8.01
CA THR A 58 -3.69 11.59 9.31
C THR A 58 -4.02 10.54 10.39
N ALA A 59 -3.84 10.89 11.66
CA ALA A 59 -4.16 9.99 12.77
C ALA A 59 -5.63 9.52 12.75
N SER A 60 -6.57 10.38 12.36
CA SER A 60 -7.98 10.02 12.20
C SER A 60 -8.23 9.14 10.97
N GLY A 61 -7.52 9.40 9.87
CA GLY A 61 -7.60 8.60 8.65
C GLY A 61 -7.14 7.17 8.88
N ILE A 62 -6.00 6.99 9.55
CA ILE A 62 -5.47 5.64 9.86
C ILE A 62 -6.39 4.88 10.83
N THR A 63 -7.03 5.57 11.78
CA THR A 63 -7.98 4.95 12.69
C THR A 63 -9.15 4.33 11.95
N ARG A 64 -9.79 5.09 11.06
CA ARG A 64 -10.93 4.59 10.25
C ARG A 64 -10.54 3.43 9.35
N LEU A 65 -9.37 3.53 8.73
CA LEU A 65 -8.84 2.49 7.83
C LEU A 65 -8.58 1.21 8.60
N LEU A 66 -7.85 1.27 9.71
CA LEU A 66 -7.58 0.10 10.55
C LEU A 66 -8.84 -0.52 11.17
N ASP A 67 -9.82 0.31 11.57
CA ASP A 67 -11.12 -0.19 12.04
C ASP A 67 -11.88 -0.93 10.93
N GLY A 68 -11.76 -0.49 9.68
CA GLY A 68 -12.29 -1.18 8.51
C GLY A 68 -11.62 -2.52 8.26
N LEU A 69 -10.29 -2.54 8.26
CA LEU A 69 -9.49 -3.76 8.09
C LEU A 69 -9.70 -4.77 9.23
N GLU A 70 -9.88 -4.29 10.45
CA GLU A 70 -10.19 -5.15 11.60
C GLU A 70 -11.58 -5.80 11.47
N ARG A 71 -12.61 -5.02 11.13
CA ARG A 71 -13.95 -5.55 10.85
C ARG A 71 -13.96 -6.57 9.72
N GLY A 72 -13.11 -6.36 8.71
CA GLY A 72 -12.93 -7.28 7.59
C GLY A 72 -12.10 -8.52 7.92
N GLY A 73 -11.54 -8.61 9.13
CA GLY A 73 -10.70 -9.74 9.56
C GLY A 73 -9.29 -9.76 8.96
N TRP A 74 -8.84 -8.66 8.35
CA TRP A 74 -7.50 -8.55 7.76
C TRP A 74 -6.43 -8.35 8.81
N VAL A 75 -6.73 -7.53 9.81
CA VAL A 75 -5.84 -7.17 10.91
C VAL A 75 -6.54 -7.34 12.25
N GLU A 76 -5.76 -7.44 13.30
CA GLU A 76 -6.22 -7.39 14.68
C GLU A 76 -5.48 -6.28 15.44
N LYS A 77 -6.16 -5.65 16.38
CA LYS A 77 -5.54 -4.70 17.31
C LYS A 77 -4.84 -5.46 18.43
N ARG A 78 -3.63 -5.02 18.75
CA ARG A 78 -2.88 -5.52 19.91
C ARG A 78 -2.49 -4.35 20.80
N ALA A 79 -2.81 -4.46 22.09
CA ALA A 79 -2.36 -3.52 23.10
C ALA A 79 -0.92 -3.85 23.53
N CYS A 80 -0.14 -2.81 23.81
CA CYS A 80 1.16 -3.00 24.45
C CYS A 80 0.95 -3.41 25.92
N LYS A 81 1.62 -4.48 26.35
CA LYS A 81 1.52 -4.95 27.75
C LYS A 81 2.12 -3.98 28.78
N SER A 82 3.07 -3.16 28.34
CA SER A 82 3.80 -2.22 29.20
C SER A 82 3.24 -0.79 29.14
N ASP A 83 2.50 -0.43 28.09
CA ASP A 83 1.92 0.91 27.94
C ASP A 83 0.60 0.84 27.17
N ALA A 84 -0.51 1.04 27.89
CA ALA A 84 -1.86 1.03 27.32
C ALA A 84 -2.13 2.13 26.31
N ARG A 85 -1.25 3.14 26.20
CA ARG A 85 -1.34 4.22 25.19
C ARG A 85 -0.84 3.79 23.81
N VAL A 86 -0.05 2.71 23.76
CA VAL A 86 0.55 2.19 22.53
C VAL A 86 -0.35 1.09 21.96
N SER A 87 -0.84 1.33 20.75
CA SER A 87 -1.67 0.38 20.00
C SER A 87 -0.91 -0.10 18.77
N TYR A 88 -0.93 -1.40 18.57
CA TYR A 88 -0.37 -2.08 17.41
C TYR A 88 -1.50 -2.59 16.51
N ALA A 89 -1.19 -2.73 15.23
CA ALA A 89 -1.96 -3.54 14.30
C ALA A 89 -1.10 -4.72 13.85
N ALA A 90 -1.70 -5.88 13.75
CA ALA A 90 -1.04 -7.10 13.30
C ALA A 90 -1.86 -7.75 12.18
N LEU A 91 -1.21 -8.28 11.14
CA LEU A 91 -1.88 -9.13 10.16
C LEU A 91 -2.37 -10.41 10.83
N THR A 92 -3.64 -10.75 10.58
CA THR A 92 -4.14 -12.07 10.97
C THR A 92 -3.66 -13.14 9.99
N THR A 93 -3.74 -14.41 10.37
CA THR A 93 -3.41 -15.52 9.45
C THR A 93 -4.29 -15.49 8.20
N GLU A 94 -5.58 -15.23 8.37
CA GLU A 94 -6.50 -15.12 7.24
C GLU A 94 -6.24 -13.85 6.43
N GLY A 95 -5.93 -12.72 7.10
CA GLY A 95 -5.54 -11.48 6.46
C GLY A 95 -4.30 -11.63 5.60
N LEU A 96 -3.28 -12.35 6.10
CA LEU A 96 -2.08 -12.66 5.33
C LEU A 96 -2.40 -13.43 4.04
N LYS A 97 -3.15 -14.52 4.17
CA LYS A 97 -3.54 -15.37 3.03
C LYS A 97 -4.29 -14.58 1.95
N ARG A 98 -5.27 -13.78 2.38
CA ARG A 98 -6.07 -12.94 1.48
C ARG A 98 -5.22 -11.81 0.86
N PHE A 99 -4.31 -11.22 1.65
CA PHE A 99 -3.40 -10.19 1.14
C PHE A 99 -2.45 -10.76 0.06
N GLU A 100 -1.89 -11.94 0.25
CA GLU A 100 -1.04 -12.58 -0.76
C GLU A 100 -1.79 -12.84 -2.08
N ALA A 101 -3.10 -13.17 -2.01
CA ALA A 101 -3.92 -13.26 -3.19
C ALA A 101 -4.12 -11.89 -3.87
N ALA A 102 -4.46 -10.86 -3.09
CA ALA A 102 -4.61 -9.50 -3.59
C ALA A 102 -3.31 -8.95 -4.18
N ARG A 103 -2.17 -9.25 -3.55
CA ARG A 103 -0.85 -8.84 -4.04
C ARG A 103 -0.54 -9.44 -5.41
N ARG A 104 -0.84 -10.73 -5.62
CA ARG A 104 -0.61 -11.38 -6.93
C ARG A 104 -1.42 -10.73 -8.05
N SER A 105 -2.72 -10.51 -7.83
CA SER A 105 -3.56 -9.88 -8.85
C SER A 105 -3.18 -8.42 -9.07
N HIS A 106 -2.90 -7.67 -8.00
CA HIS A 106 -2.51 -6.26 -8.11
C HIS A 106 -1.19 -6.07 -8.87
N LEU A 107 -0.19 -6.91 -8.63
CA LEU A 107 1.07 -6.86 -9.39
C LEU A 107 0.85 -7.21 -10.88
N ALA A 108 -0.02 -8.15 -11.20
CA ALA A 108 -0.39 -8.46 -12.57
C ALA A 108 -1.11 -7.29 -13.25
N ASP A 109 -1.99 -6.61 -12.52
CA ASP A 109 -2.68 -5.39 -13.00
C ASP A 109 -1.70 -4.24 -13.25
N ILE A 110 -0.72 -4.04 -12.36
CA ILE A 110 0.35 -3.04 -12.57
C ILE A 110 1.15 -3.37 -13.82
N GLU A 111 1.51 -4.63 -14.01
CA GLU A 111 2.24 -5.05 -15.22
C GLU A 111 1.40 -4.81 -16.47
N GLU A 112 0.13 -5.14 -16.47
CA GLU A 112 -0.78 -4.91 -17.61
C GLU A 112 -0.97 -3.42 -17.92
N LEU A 113 -1.25 -2.61 -16.90
CA LEU A 113 -1.62 -1.21 -17.07
C LEU A 113 -0.42 -0.28 -17.26
N PHE A 114 0.73 -0.65 -16.73
CA PHE A 114 1.93 0.17 -16.70
C PHE A 114 3.16 -0.57 -17.25
N GLY A 115 3.59 -1.68 -16.64
CA GLY A 115 4.86 -2.33 -16.95
C GLY A 115 5.00 -2.74 -18.41
N SER A 116 3.96 -3.36 -18.98
CA SER A 116 3.94 -3.84 -20.38
C SER A 116 3.94 -2.72 -21.44
N ARG A 117 3.81 -1.46 -21.03
CA ARG A 117 3.83 -0.30 -21.94
C ARG A 117 5.23 0.16 -22.30
N PHE A 118 6.23 -0.36 -21.62
CA PHE A 118 7.61 0.06 -21.73
C PHE A 118 8.53 -1.16 -21.82
N ASP A 119 9.59 -1.08 -22.63
CA ASP A 119 10.65 -2.06 -22.56
C ASP A 119 11.54 -1.88 -21.31
N ALA A 120 12.55 -2.74 -21.14
CA ALA A 120 13.40 -2.73 -19.95
C ALA A 120 14.20 -1.42 -19.81
N ASP A 121 14.72 -0.91 -20.91
CA ASP A 121 15.54 0.30 -20.92
C ASP A 121 14.67 1.54 -20.67
N GLU A 122 13.49 1.60 -21.25
CA GLU A 122 12.50 2.65 -21.02
C GLU A 122 12.03 2.69 -19.56
N ARG A 123 11.80 1.52 -18.94
CA ARG A 123 11.45 1.43 -17.52
C ARG A 123 12.57 1.95 -16.62
N ALA A 124 13.81 1.55 -16.90
CA ALA A 124 14.98 2.03 -16.15
C ALA A 124 15.14 3.55 -16.28
N GLN A 125 15.01 4.08 -17.49
CA GLN A 125 15.07 5.52 -17.73
C GLN A 125 13.92 6.28 -17.05
N LEU A 126 12.71 5.75 -17.10
CA LEU A 126 11.55 6.34 -16.42
C LEU A 126 11.73 6.37 -14.91
N ALA A 127 12.26 5.29 -14.31
CA ALA A 127 12.55 5.22 -12.88
C ALA A 127 13.59 6.28 -12.48
N GLU A 128 14.67 6.43 -13.26
CA GLU A 128 15.69 7.48 -13.03
C GLU A 128 15.07 8.88 -13.10
N LEU A 129 14.27 9.16 -14.12
CA LEU A 129 13.63 10.47 -14.30
C LEU A 129 12.64 10.80 -13.18
N LEU A 130 11.81 9.84 -12.79
CA LEU A 130 10.87 10.01 -11.68
C LEU A 130 11.56 10.15 -10.34
N GLY A 131 12.72 9.47 -10.14
CA GLY A 131 13.55 9.62 -8.94
C GLY A 131 14.14 11.02 -8.71
N ARG A 132 14.08 11.90 -9.71
CA ARG A 132 14.48 13.33 -9.58
C ARG A 132 13.36 14.18 -8.95
N LEU A 133 12.13 13.64 -8.84
CA LEU A 133 11.02 14.32 -8.20
C LEU A 133 11.14 14.19 -6.67
N PRO A 134 10.60 15.18 -5.89
CA PRO A 134 10.51 15.05 -4.45
C PRO A 134 9.52 13.92 -4.11
N LEU A 135 10.03 12.72 -3.96
CA LEU A 135 9.25 11.57 -3.50
C LEU A 135 9.07 11.68 -1.99
N ALA A 136 7.90 11.32 -1.51
CA ALA A 136 7.72 11.09 -0.09
C ALA A 136 8.72 10.01 0.36
N GLU A 137 9.42 10.23 1.49
CA GLU A 137 10.31 9.21 2.06
C GLU A 137 9.48 7.95 2.37
N THR A 138 9.45 7.05 1.42
CA THR A 138 9.00 5.68 1.70
C THR A 138 10.11 5.01 2.48
N SER A 139 9.80 4.45 3.64
CA SER A 139 10.73 3.55 4.30
C SER A 139 11.19 2.50 3.27
N GLU A 140 12.47 2.20 3.20
CA GLU A 140 13.14 1.37 2.18
C GLU A 140 12.62 -0.08 2.05
N ALA A 141 11.35 -0.35 2.31
CA ALA A 141 10.74 -1.67 2.30
C ALA A 141 10.13 -2.08 0.94
N CYS A 142 10.35 -1.32 -0.11
CA CYS A 142 9.82 -1.64 -1.45
C CYS A 142 10.91 -1.89 -2.51
N SER A 143 12.08 -2.39 -2.11
CA SER A 143 13.06 -2.95 -3.07
C SER A 143 13.06 -4.47 -2.98
N GLU A 144 12.49 -5.08 -3.97
CA GLU A 144 12.48 -6.45 -4.50
C GLU A 144 11.09 -7.05 -4.64
#